data_0834e865a9e933016b991fc1deafb464
#
_entry.id   0834e865a9e933016b991fc1deafb464
#
_cell.length_a   1.000
_cell.length_b   1.000
_cell.length_c   1.000
_cell.angle_alpha   90.00
_cell.angle_beta   90.00
_cell.angle_gamma   90.00
#
_symmetry.space_group_name_H-M   'P 1'
#
loop_
_entity.id
_entity.type
_entity.pdbx_description
1 polymer ?
#
loop_
_entity_poly.entity_id
_entity_poly.type
_entity_poly.pdbx_seq_one_letter_code
_entity_poly.pdbx_strand_id
1 'polypeptide(L)' 'MKNKPATTLKDGDQCKVVAGTHAGKSGTVTDINTSRTGHITITVVQKNGVRFKTLGKNVVVE' A
#
# COMPACT_ATOMS: atom_id res chain seq x y z
N MET A 1 -6.49 16.78 6.97
CA MET A 1 -6.76 16.19 5.71
C MET A 1 -7.22 14.79 5.83
N LYS A 2 -8.06 14.37 5.00
CA LYS A 2 -8.58 13.07 5.16
C LYS A 2 -7.81 12.03 4.46
N ASN A 3 -7.73 10.85 5.05
CA ASN A 3 -7.12 9.71 4.41
C ASN A 3 -8.05 9.16 3.36
N LYS A 4 -7.51 8.83 2.22
CA LYS A 4 -8.30 8.25 1.17
C LYS A 4 -8.22 6.76 1.19
N PRO A 5 -9.27 6.09 0.74
CA PRO A 5 -9.21 4.64 0.60
C PRO A 5 -8.10 4.23 -0.34
N ALA A 6 -7.59 3.04 -0.14
CA ALA A 6 -6.48 2.54 -0.92
C ALA A 6 -6.81 2.35 -2.40
N THR A 7 -8.09 2.43 -2.78
CA THR A 7 -8.47 2.29 -4.18
C THR A 7 -7.93 3.38 -5.06
N THR A 8 -7.43 4.48 -4.48
CA THR A 8 -6.88 5.58 -5.25
C THR A 8 -5.36 5.65 -5.19
N LEU A 9 -4.73 4.54 -4.83
CA LEU A 9 -3.28 4.51 -4.75
C LEU A 9 -2.60 4.76 -6.08
N LYS A 10 -1.47 5.41 -6.02
CA LYS A 10 -0.63 5.65 -7.19
C LYS A 10 0.80 5.29 -6.86
N ASP A 11 1.53 4.90 -7.89
CA ASP A 11 2.95 4.65 -7.76
C ASP A 11 3.65 5.89 -7.20
N GLY A 12 4.42 5.72 -6.15
CA GLY A 12 5.12 6.84 -5.52
C GLY A 12 4.40 7.44 -4.33
N ASP A 13 3.16 7.04 -4.06
CA ASP A 13 2.44 7.56 -2.90
C ASP A 13 3.04 7.03 -1.60
N GLN A 14 2.98 7.86 -0.58
CA GLN A 14 3.34 7.42 0.75
C GLN A 14 2.13 6.76 1.39
N CYS A 15 2.33 5.63 2.01
CA CYS A 15 1.22 4.90 2.62
C CYS A 15 1.61 4.29 3.94
N LYS A 16 0.59 3.90 4.70
CA LYS A 16 0.78 3.19 5.95
C LYS A 16 -0.11 1.96 5.94
N VAL A 17 0.45 0.82 6.31
CA VAL A 17 -0.30 -0.42 6.40
C VAL A 17 -1.06 -0.43 7.71
N VAL A 18 -2.36 -0.62 7.65
CA VAL A 18 -3.23 -0.55 8.81
C VAL A 18 -3.86 -1.88 9.16
N ALA A 19 -3.65 -2.89 8.33
CA ALA A 19 -4.24 -4.21 8.58
C ALA A 19 -3.34 -5.29 7.99
N GLY A 20 -3.56 -6.51 8.41
CA GLY A 20 -2.82 -7.67 7.90
C GLY A 20 -1.51 -7.88 8.62
N THR A 21 -0.68 -8.74 8.05
CA THR A 21 0.60 -9.13 8.66
C THR A 21 1.56 -7.96 8.83
N HIS A 22 1.49 -6.99 7.93
CA HIS A 22 2.41 -5.87 7.93
C HIS A 22 1.85 -4.61 8.57
N ALA A 23 0.78 -4.74 9.34
CA ALA A 23 0.15 -3.59 10.00
C ALA A 23 1.18 -2.81 10.81
N GLY A 24 1.13 -1.49 10.73
CA GLY A 24 2.07 -0.62 11.44
C GLY A 24 3.28 -0.21 10.62
N LYS A 25 3.49 -0.83 9.48
CA LYS A 25 4.60 -0.45 8.61
C LYS A 25 4.17 0.62 7.63
N SER A 26 5.11 1.39 7.16
CA SER A 26 4.82 2.43 6.17
C SER A 26 5.93 2.49 5.15
N GLY A 27 5.65 3.11 4.03
CA GLY A 27 6.63 3.25 2.97
C GLY A 27 6.01 3.84 1.72
N THR A 28 6.69 3.64 0.60
CA THR A 28 6.27 4.16 -0.69
C THR A 28 5.62 3.06 -1.50
N VAL A 29 4.47 3.38 -2.10
CA VAL A 29 3.76 2.44 -2.96
C VAL A 29 4.48 2.29 -4.28
N THR A 30 4.62 1.05 -4.73
CA THR A 30 5.16 0.79 -6.06
C THR A 30 4.53 -0.50 -6.58
N ASP A 31 4.66 -0.75 -7.88
CA ASP A 31 4.17 -1.99 -8.51
C ASP A 31 2.73 -2.32 -8.19
N ILE A 32 1.84 -1.37 -8.47
CA ILE A 32 0.42 -1.57 -8.25
C ILE A 32 -0.13 -2.53 -9.29
N ASN A 33 -0.76 -3.59 -8.83
CA ASN A 33 -1.38 -4.58 -9.71
C ASN A 33 -2.82 -4.81 -9.31
N THR A 34 -3.68 -4.93 -10.30
CA THR A 34 -5.09 -5.26 -10.07
C THR A 34 -5.35 -6.66 -10.57
N SER A 35 -5.87 -7.52 -9.70
CA SER A 35 -6.20 -8.87 -10.10
C SER A 35 -7.50 -8.91 -10.88
N ARG A 36 -7.80 -10.05 -11.47
CA ARG A 36 -9.05 -10.22 -12.21
C ARG A 36 -10.27 -10.04 -11.35
N THR A 37 -10.15 -10.36 -10.07
CA THR A 37 -11.27 -10.25 -9.15
C THR A 37 -11.41 -8.86 -8.56
N GLY A 38 -10.58 -7.92 -9.01
CA GLY A 38 -10.67 -6.55 -8.54
C GLY A 38 -9.85 -6.24 -7.29
N HIS A 39 -9.07 -7.19 -6.81
CA HIS A 39 -8.20 -6.94 -5.68
C HIS A 39 -6.95 -6.20 -6.14
N ILE A 40 -6.56 -5.22 -5.37
CA ILE A 40 -5.35 -4.46 -5.68
C ILE A 40 -4.23 -4.93 -4.77
N THR A 41 -3.10 -5.26 -5.38
CA THR A 41 -1.89 -5.64 -4.66
C THR A 41 -0.83 -4.60 -4.94
N ILE A 42 -0.12 -4.22 -3.91
CA ILE A 42 0.95 -3.23 -4.05
C ILE A 42 2.21 -3.74 -3.39
N THR A 43 3.33 -3.15 -3.79
CA THR A 43 4.60 -3.36 -3.11
C THR A 43 4.89 -2.08 -2.33
N VAL A 44 5.23 -2.22 -1.07
CA VAL A 44 5.61 -1.10 -0.22
C VAL A 44 7.11 -1.15 0.02
N VAL A 45 7.79 -0.04 -0.27
CA VAL A 45 9.24 0.07 -0.06
C VAL A 45 9.46 0.96 1.14
N GLN A 46 10.02 0.40 2.19
CA GLN A 46 10.31 1.14 3.41
C GLN A 46 11.59 1.95 3.25
N LYS A 47 11.78 2.93 4.12
CA LYS A 47 12.96 3.78 4.08
C LYS A 47 14.26 3.01 4.13
N ASN A 48 14.26 1.90 4.85
CA ASN A 48 15.47 1.10 4.98
C ASN A 48 15.72 0.18 3.79
N GLY A 49 14.90 0.29 2.74
CA GLY A 49 15.07 -0.50 1.54
C GLY A 49 14.34 -1.84 1.56
N VAL A 50 13.71 -2.18 2.66
CA VAL A 50 12.96 -3.42 2.73
C VAL A 50 11.65 -3.25 1.99
N ARG A 51 11.31 -4.22 1.16
CA ARG A 51 10.04 -4.18 0.44
C ARG A 51 9.22 -5.40 0.76
N PHE A 52 7.92 -5.20 0.71
CA PHE A 52 6.98 -6.30 0.91
C PHE A 52 5.73 -6.04 0.11
N LYS A 53 4.99 -7.10 -0.15
CA LYS A 53 3.72 -6.98 -0.85
C LYS A 53 2.58 -7.03 0.13
N THR A 54 1.55 -6.25 -0.15
CA THR A 54 0.36 -6.25 0.68
C THR A 54 -0.83 -5.90 -0.19
N LEU A 55 -2.02 -6.07 0.36
CA LEU A 55 -3.23 -5.72 -0.36
C LEU A 55 -3.47 -4.22 -0.26
N GLY A 56 -3.95 -3.63 -1.34
CA GLY A 56 -4.24 -2.20 -1.33
C GLY A 56 -5.24 -1.81 -0.27
N LYS A 57 -6.20 -2.68 0.02
CA LYS A 57 -7.20 -2.39 1.05
C LYS A 57 -6.64 -2.35 2.46
N ASN A 58 -5.42 -2.83 2.66
CA ASN A 58 -4.79 -2.86 3.97
C ASN A 58 -3.97 -1.62 4.26
N VAL A 59 -3.92 -0.68 3.35
CA VAL A 59 -3.11 0.53 3.53
C VAL A 59 -3.97 1.77 3.36
N VAL A 60 -3.48 2.87 3.91
CA VAL A 60 -4.07 4.18 3.67
C VAL A 60 -2.99 5.10 3.14
N VAL A 61 -3.39 6.05 2.31
CA VAL A 61 -2.45 7.04 1.77
C VAL A 61 -2.25 8.11 2.82
N GLU A 62 -1.02 8.42 3.10
CA GLU A 62 -0.68 9.45 4.08
C GLU A 62 -0.59 10.82 3.46
#